data_f48347838e0e149622536559d34fdfeb
#
_entry.id   f48347838e0e149622536559d34fdfeb
#
_cell.length_a   1.000
_cell.length_b   1.000
_cell.length_c   1.000
_cell.angle_alpha   90.00
_cell.angle_beta   90.00
_cell.angle_gamma   90.00
#
_symmetry.space_group_name_H-M   'P 1'
#
loop_
_entity.id
_entity.type
_entity.pdbx_description
1 polymer ?
#
loop_
_entity_poly.entity_id
_entity_poly.type
_entity_poly.pdbx_seq_one_letter_code
_entity_poly.pdbx_strand_id
1 'polypeptide(L)'
;QIRVFSQSMNVKTATSRHLPRIGGCFACALDGCFGSHDAALNAPYADETGGEGVLYYDDQKVMDFCKEANRAGLQIELHAIGDKAFDQACRAIKAALDDYPREDHRHGIIHDCLPTPEGIEVCRDYHIQMPMQSAFIGWKQEPDDYLERILGHDRLEKLNPIRTFRDNNIVVSFGSDAPCTTPDPIAWMDRAVNNDNAGQAVSVQDALRMCTYNGAWAAFDEQERGSLEAGKIADMAVLSENPYTVPKDKIKDIRVERLYLSGKSYESCRKSILPMMLRGLTSRNKA
;
A
#
# COMPACT_ATOMS: atom_id res chain seq x y z
N GLN A 1 2.24 15.24 9.15
CA GLN A 1 3.25 14.32 9.71
C GLN A 1 3.78 13.38 8.63
N ILE A 2 5.02 12.94 8.76
CA ILE A 2 5.65 11.97 7.86
C ILE A 2 5.94 10.72 8.69
N ARG A 3 5.62 9.54 8.13
CA ARG A 3 6.03 8.24 8.66
C ARG A 3 7.05 7.66 7.71
N VAL A 4 8.17 7.19 8.24
CA VAL A 4 9.31 6.77 7.45
C VAL A 4 9.57 5.29 7.67
N PHE A 5 9.66 4.54 6.57
CA PHE A 5 10.26 3.22 6.55
C PHE A 5 11.75 3.32 6.15
N SER A 6 12.62 2.66 6.89
CA SER A 6 14.01 2.55 6.48
C SER A 6 14.11 1.58 5.31
N GLN A 7 14.35 2.09 4.13
CA GLN A 7 14.49 1.29 2.89
C GLN A 7 15.83 0.52 2.90
N SER A 8 15.92 -0.49 3.74
CA SER A 8 17.14 -1.27 3.95
C SER A 8 16.78 -2.62 4.58
N MET A 9 17.55 -3.66 4.28
CA MET A 9 17.54 -4.92 5.04
C MET A 9 18.49 -4.90 6.24
N ASN A 10 19.14 -3.78 6.53
CA ASN A 10 20.05 -3.66 7.67
C ASN A 10 19.30 -3.22 8.93
N VAL A 11 18.87 -4.18 9.73
CA VAL A 11 18.13 -3.97 10.99
C VAL A 11 18.89 -3.07 11.97
N LYS A 12 20.22 -3.22 12.07
CA LYS A 12 21.05 -2.38 12.95
C LYS A 12 20.98 -0.91 12.56
N THR A 13 20.86 -0.58 11.28
CA THR A 13 20.71 0.81 10.83
C THR A 13 19.39 1.40 11.30
N ALA A 14 18.29 0.66 11.24
CA ALA A 14 16.98 1.13 11.72
C ALA A 14 16.97 1.29 13.26
N THR A 15 17.45 0.29 13.99
CA THR A 15 17.43 0.30 15.46
C THR A 15 18.38 1.35 16.05
N SER A 16 19.57 1.53 15.48
CA SER A 16 20.53 2.57 15.95
C SER A 16 20.02 4.00 15.73
N ARG A 17 19.07 4.18 14.83
CA ARG A 17 18.42 5.46 14.56
C ARG A 17 17.04 5.58 15.23
N HIS A 18 16.68 4.64 16.08
CA HIS A 18 15.38 4.57 16.75
C HIS A 18 14.17 4.64 15.77
N LEU A 19 14.33 4.10 14.56
CA LEU A 19 13.24 4.01 13.60
C LEU A 19 12.36 2.81 13.95
N PRO A 20 11.03 2.96 13.97
CA PRO A 20 10.13 1.87 14.32
C PRO A 20 9.80 0.94 13.14
N ARG A 21 10.26 1.26 11.92
CA ARG A 21 9.86 0.62 10.68
C ARG A 21 11.04 0.36 9.77
N ILE A 22 10.96 -0.75 9.02
CA ILE A 22 11.97 -1.15 8.05
C ILE A 22 11.29 -1.82 6.86
N GLY A 23 11.81 -1.64 5.67
CA GLY A 23 11.23 -2.22 4.46
C GLY A 23 10.87 -1.18 3.41
N GLY A 24 10.03 -1.55 2.47
CA GLY A 24 9.56 -0.69 1.39
C GLY A 24 9.92 -1.22 0.00
N CYS A 25 9.78 -0.37 -1.02
CA CYS A 25 9.78 -0.80 -2.41
C CYS A 25 11.17 -0.94 -3.07
N PHE A 26 12.25 -0.41 -2.49
CA PHE A 26 13.57 -0.51 -3.15
C PHE A 26 14.44 -1.62 -2.57
N ALA A 27 15.10 -1.38 -1.45
CA ALA A 27 16.01 -2.38 -0.86
C ALA A 27 15.30 -3.62 -0.31
N CYS A 28 13.99 -3.60 -0.18
CA CYS A 28 13.15 -4.71 0.27
C CYS A 28 12.11 -5.09 -0.79
N ALA A 29 12.34 -4.74 -2.06
CA ALA A 29 11.60 -5.30 -3.18
C ALA A 29 12.02 -6.76 -3.38
N LEU A 30 11.03 -7.66 -3.38
CA LEU A 30 11.27 -9.08 -3.63
C LEU A 30 11.29 -9.39 -5.13
N ASP A 31 10.59 -8.58 -5.92
CA ASP A 31 10.52 -8.65 -7.38
C ASP A 31 10.35 -7.25 -8.00
N GLY A 32 10.13 -7.20 -9.31
CA GLY A 32 9.87 -5.97 -10.06
C GLY A 32 8.39 -5.78 -10.40
N CYS A 33 8.09 -5.40 -11.66
CA CYS A 33 6.72 -5.14 -12.12
C CYS A 33 6.35 -5.97 -13.36
N PHE A 34 5.05 -6.02 -13.68
CA PHE A 34 4.60 -6.76 -14.87
C PHE A 34 5.14 -6.15 -16.16
N GLY A 35 5.16 -4.82 -16.25
CA GLY A 35 5.58 -4.11 -17.46
C GLY A 35 7.02 -4.35 -17.88
N SER A 36 7.90 -4.66 -16.94
CA SER A 36 9.30 -5.02 -17.21
C SER A 36 9.55 -6.54 -17.27
N HIS A 37 8.52 -7.38 -17.09
CA HIS A 37 8.61 -8.84 -17.01
C HIS A 37 9.54 -9.35 -15.90
N ASP A 38 9.73 -8.59 -14.85
CA ASP A 38 10.51 -8.99 -13.68
C ASP A 38 9.67 -9.17 -12.40
N ALA A 39 8.35 -8.95 -12.44
CA ALA A 39 7.46 -9.49 -11.42
C ALA A 39 7.55 -11.01 -11.42
N ALA A 40 7.85 -11.60 -10.25
CA ALA A 40 8.14 -13.04 -10.14
C ALA A 40 6.84 -13.86 -10.08
N LEU A 41 6.68 -14.76 -11.04
CA LEU A 41 5.48 -15.58 -11.22
C LEU A 41 5.74 -17.07 -10.93
N ASN A 42 4.72 -17.76 -10.40
CA ASN A 42 4.73 -19.22 -10.21
C ASN A 42 4.59 -20.01 -11.53
N ALA A 43 4.13 -19.35 -12.59
CA ALA A 43 4.05 -19.90 -13.95
C ALA A 43 4.54 -18.86 -14.96
N PRO A 44 5.11 -19.27 -16.10
CA PRO A 44 5.66 -18.34 -17.08
C PRO A 44 4.67 -17.26 -17.53
N TYR A 45 5.19 -16.11 -17.95
CA TYR A 45 4.42 -15.10 -18.66
C TYR A 45 3.74 -15.75 -19.88
N ALA A 46 2.56 -15.26 -20.26
CA ALA A 46 1.74 -15.84 -21.31
C ALA A 46 2.19 -15.46 -22.72
N ASP A 47 3.05 -14.48 -22.83
CA ASP A 47 3.60 -14.02 -24.12
C ASP A 47 4.83 -14.84 -24.56
N GLU A 48 5.42 -14.45 -25.70
CA GLU A 48 6.56 -15.16 -26.30
C GLU A 48 7.84 -15.13 -25.45
N THR A 49 7.91 -14.29 -24.41
CA THR A 49 9.09 -14.21 -23.53
C THR A 49 9.25 -15.47 -22.68
N GLY A 50 8.14 -16.10 -22.25
CA GLY A 50 8.11 -17.39 -21.56
C GLY A 50 8.88 -17.42 -20.23
N GLY A 51 9.33 -16.28 -19.71
CA GLY A 51 10.03 -16.16 -18.43
C GLY A 51 9.07 -16.18 -17.24
N GLU A 52 9.62 -16.38 -16.04
CA GLU A 52 8.85 -16.33 -14.76
C GLU A 52 9.17 -15.07 -13.93
N GLY A 53 9.80 -14.05 -14.52
CA GLY A 53 10.29 -12.91 -13.75
C GLY A 53 11.49 -13.27 -12.86
N VAL A 54 11.75 -12.45 -11.84
CA VAL A 54 12.96 -12.59 -11.02
C VAL A 54 12.63 -12.35 -9.55
N LEU A 55 12.95 -13.30 -8.67
CA LEU A 55 13.10 -13.01 -7.25
C LEU A 55 14.47 -12.37 -7.02
N TYR A 56 14.50 -11.17 -6.44
CA TYR A 56 15.75 -10.45 -6.19
C TYR A 56 16.56 -11.03 -5.03
N TYR A 57 15.91 -11.82 -4.16
CA TYR A 57 16.53 -12.46 -3.02
C TYR A 57 16.07 -13.92 -2.89
N ASP A 58 16.95 -14.78 -2.37
CA ASP A 58 16.58 -16.12 -1.97
C ASP A 58 15.71 -16.11 -0.68
N ASP A 59 14.96 -17.20 -0.49
CA ASP A 59 14.01 -17.33 0.63
C ASP A 59 14.72 -17.21 2.00
N GLN A 60 15.94 -17.78 2.13
CA GLN A 60 16.65 -17.79 3.41
C GLN A 60 17.02 -16.37 3.83
N LYS A 61 17.51 -15.55 2.88
CA LYS A 61 17.86 -14.15 3.16
C LYS A 61 16.67 -13.32 3.60
N VAL A 62 15.51 -13.49 2.94
CA VAL A 62 14.28 -12.77 3.30
C VAL A 62 13.76 -13.23 4.67
N MET A 63 13.77 -14.54 4.93
CA MET A 63 13.37 -15.08 6.24
C MET A 63 14.27 -14.60 7.37
N ASP A 64 15.58 -14.60 7.18
CA ASP A 64 16.54 -14.14 8.20
C ASP A 64 16.35 -12.66 8.50
N PHE A 65 16.15 -11.83 7.47
CA PHE A 65 15.83 -10.43 7.62
C PHE A 65 14.52 -10.23 8.40
N CYS A 66 13.44 -10.92 8.02
CA CYS A 66 12.16 -10.79 8.70
C CYS A 66 12.23 -11.23 10.16
N LYS A 67 12.93 -12.32 10.48
CA LYS A 67 13.14 -12.77 11.87
C LYS A 67 13.92 -11.75 12.69
N GLU A 68 15.04 -11.24 12.15
CA GLU A 68 15.84 -10.22 12.84
C GLU A 68 15.04 -8.94 13.09
N ALA A 69 14.31 -8.45 12.08
CA ALA A 69 13.50 -7.24 12.18
C ALA A 69 12.32 -7.40 13.14
N ASN A 70 11.63 -8.54 13.10
CA ASN A 70 10.50 -8.84 13.99
C ASN A 70 10.95 -8.93 15.45
N ARG A 71 12.06 -9.63 15.74
CA ARG A 71 12.66 -9.70 17.09
C ARG A 71 13.11 -8.34 17.61
N ALA A 72 13.56 -7.46 16.72
CA ALA A 72 13.93 -6.07 17.04
C ALA A 72 12.73 -5.14 17.29
N GLY A 73 11.49 -5.64 17.18
CA GLY A 73 10.27 -4.86 17.39
C GLY A 73 9.89 -3.97 16.21
N LEU A 74 10.55 -4.10 15.05
CA LEU A 74 10.27 -3.28 13.88
C LEU A 74 8.99 -3.75 13.15
N GLN A 75 8.24 -2.81 12.60
CA GLN A 75 7.24 -3.08 11.57
C GLN A 75 7.97 -3.33 10.25
N ILE A 76 7.56 -4.37 9.52
CA ILE A 76 8.16 -4.78 8.24
C ILE A 76 7.18 -4.51 7.12
N GLU A 77 7.66 -3.97 5.99
CA GLU A 77 6.93 -3.95 4.73
C GLU A 77 7.83 -4.47 3.60
N LEU A 78 7.31 -5.39 2.81
CA LEU A 78 8.00 -5.99 1.66
C LEU A 78 7.21 -5.69 0.40
N HIS A 79 7.89 -5.28 -0.67
CA HIS A 79 7.27 -5.14 -1.98
C HIS A 79 7.14 -6.51 -2.65
N ALA A 80 5.97 -6.85 -3.16
CA ALA A 80 5.72 -8.03 -3.98
C ALA A 80 4.57 -7.78 -4.95
N ILE A 81 4.82 -7.97 -6.25
CA ILE A 81 3.83 -7.78 -7.33
C ILE A 81 3.37 -9.13 -7.90
N GLY A 82 4.29 -10.01 -8.24
CA GLY A 82 3.98 -11.34 -8.73
C GLY A 82 3.62 -12.34 -7.64
N ASP A 83 2.88 -13.37 -7.99
CA ASP A 83 2.39 -14.39 -7.06
C ASP A 83 3.53 -15.17 -6.36
N LYS A 84 4.64 -15.40 -7.04
CA LYS A 84 5.83 -16.06 -6.46
C LYS A 84 6.50 -15.18 -5.40
N ALA A 85 6.60 -13.87 -5.64
CA ALA A 85 7.14 -12.92 -4.68
C ALA A 85 6.18 -12.72 -3.49
N PHE A 86 4.87 -12.68 -3.75
CA PHE A 86 3.86 -12.65 -2.69
C PHE A 86 3.98 -13.86 -1.77
N ASP A 87 4.08 -15.07 -2.32
CA ASP A 87 4.30 -16.29 -1.54
C ASP A 87 5.59 -16.24 -0.72
N GLN A 88 6.68 -15.70 -1.29
CA GLN A 88 7.95 -15.52 -0.58
C GLN A 88 7.79 -14.58 0.62
N ALA A 89 7.10 -13.44 0.44
CA ALA A 89 6.80 -12.49 1.51
C ALA A 89 5.97 -13.14 2.62
N CYS A 90 4.90 -13.86 2.24
CA CYS A 90 4.04 -14.59 3.18
C CYS A 90 4.84 -15.60 4.00
N ARG A 91 5.66 -16.43 3.37
CA ARG A 91 6.51 -17.41 4.06
C ARG A 91 7.50 -16.75 5.03
N ALA A 92 8.11 -15.65 4.62
CA ALA A 92 9.12 -14.96 5.43
C ALA A 92 8.51 -14.28 6.66
N ILE A 93 7.38 -13.58 6.51
CA ILE A 93 6.68 -12.93 7.63
C ILE A 93 6.10 -14.00 8.57
N LYS A 94 5.47 -15.04 8.02
CA LYS A 94 4.99 -16.18 8.82
C LYS A 94 6.11 -16.79 9.66
N ALA A 95 7.25 -17.10 9.04
CA ALA A 95 8.40 -17.68 9.74
C ALA A 95 8.96 -16.76 10.84
N ALA A 96 8.87 -15.45 10.66
CA ALA A 96 9.29 -14.47 11.66
C ALA A 96 8.33 -14.43 12.87
N LEU A 97 7.02 -14.53 12.62
CA LEU A 97 5.99 -14.55 13.67
C LEU A 97 5.91 -15.89 14.39
N ASP A 98 6.15 -17.02 13.71
CA ASP A 98 6.28 -18.34 14.34
C ASP A 98 7.51 -18.39 15.27
N ASP A 99 8.60 -17.74 14.87
CA ASP A 99 9.85 -17.67 15.63
C ASP A 99 9.76 -16.74 16.87
N TYR A 100 9.09 -15.61 16.71
CA TYR A 100 8.85 -14.63 17.76
C TYR A 100 7.47 -14.00 17.63
N PRO A 101 6.44 -14.54 18.29
CA PRO A 101 5.06 -14.07 18.17
C PRO A 101 4.91 -12.61 18.65
N ARG A 102 4.19 -11.81 17.85
CA ARG A 102 3.78 -10.44 18.17
C ARG A 102 2.35 -10.22 17.73
N GLU A 103 1.49 -9.74 18.62
CA GLU A 103 0.06 -9.55 18.33
C GLU A 103 -0.18 -8.31 17.43
N ASP A 104 0.35 -7.14 17.80
CA ASP A 104 0.16 -5.89 17.05
C ASP A 104 1.42 -5.52 16.27
N HIS A 105 1.83 -6.37 15.33
CA HIS A 105 3.04 -6.15 14.52
C HIS A 105 2.80 -5.28 13.29
N ARG A 106 1.60 -5.34 12.69
CA ARG A 106 1.16 -4.63 11.46
C ARG A 106 2.16 -4.75 10.31
N HIS A 107 2.79 -5.92 10.17
CA HIS A 107 3.62 -6.19 9.00
C HIS A 107 2.76 -6.17 7.75
N GLY A 108 3.33 -5.72 6.64
CA GLY A 108 2.61 -5.59 5.38
C GLY A 108 3.37 -6.12 4.17
N ILE A 109 2.61 -6.43 3.13
CA ILE A 109 3.12 -6.68 1.79
C ILE A 109 2.57 -5.57 0.91
N ILE A 110 3.43 -4.91 0.13
CA ILE A 110 3.07 -3.73 -0.67
C ILE A 110 2.75 -4.19 -2.08
N HIS A 111 1.76 -3.59 -2.70
CA HIS A 111 1.20 -3.84 -4.03
C HIS A 111 0.24 -5.01 -4.08
N ASP A 112 0.66 -6.23 -3.80
CA ASP A 112 -0.19 -7.43 -3.77
C ASP A 112 -1.07 -7.58 -5.02
N CYS A 113 -0.46 -7.29 -6.19
CA CYS A 113 -1.21 -7.23 -7.44
C CYS A 113 -1.76 -8.59 -7.85
N LEU A 114 -0.99 -9.66 -7.67
CA LEU A 114 -1.39 -11.03 -8.03
C LEU A 114 -1.12 -11.99 -6.85
N PRO A 115 -1.98 -12.05 -5.83
CA PRO A 115 -1.78 -12.97 -4.71
C PRO A 115 -2.23 -14.39 -5.04
N THR A 116 -1.68 -15.37 -4.32
CA THR A 116 -2.17 -16.74 -4.32
C THR A 116 -3.25 -16.94 -3.25
N PRO A 117 -4.20 -17.89 -3.43
CA PRO A 117 -5.17 -18.24 -2.40
C PRO A 117 -4.52 -18.65 -1.08
N GLU A 118 -3.45 -19.45 -1.14
CA GLU A 118 -2.69 -19.92 0.02
C GLU A 118 -2.00 -18.77 0.76
N GLY A 119 -1.44 -17.81 0.02
CA GLY A 119 -0.86 -16.61 0.60
C GLY A 119 -1.91 -15.72 1.27
N ILE A 120 -3.11 -15.60 0.70
CA ILE A 120 -4.25 -14.88 1.32
C ILE A 120 -4.63 -15.51 2.66
N GLU A 121 -4.67 -16.85 2.76
CA GLU A 121 -4.91 -17.55 4.03
C GLU A 121 -3.83 -17.23 5.06
N VAL A 122 -2.56 -17.23 4.67
CA VAL A 122 -1.46 -16.81 5.56
C VAL A 122 -1.64 -15.38 6.02
N CYS A 123 -1.98 -14.46 5.13
CA CYS A 123 -2.17 -13.05 5.49
C CYS A 123 -3.34 -12.85 6.46
N ARG A 124 -4.45 -13.58 6.27
CA ARG A 124 -5.58 -13.59 7.21
C ARG A 124 -5.16 -14.11 8.59
N ASP A 125 -4.53 -15.27 8.64
CA ASP A 125 -4.23 -15.99 9.87
C ASP A 125 -3.12 -15.31 10.70
N TYR A 126 -2.20 -14.65 10.04
CA TYR A 126 -1.09 -13.90 10.63
C TYR A 126 -1.31 -12.37 10.66
N HIS A 127 -2.51 -11.89 10.31
CA HIS A 127 -2.87 -10.47 10.33
C HIS A 127 -1.91 -9.56 9.55
N ILE A 128 -1.42 -10.03 8.40
CA ILE A 128 -0.56 -9.25 7.50
C ILE A 128 -1.43 -8.26 6.72
N GLN A 129 -1.06 -6.97 6.71
CA GLN A 129 -1.79 -5.93 6.01
C GLN A 129 -1.34 -5.75 4.55
N MET A 130 -2.21 -5.11 3.74
CA MET A 130 -2.01 -4.86 2.31
C MET A 130 -2.01 -3.36 2.00
N PRO A 131 -0.85 -2.68 1.98
CA PRO A 131 -0.72 -1.33 1.43
C PRO A 131 -0.77 -1.38 -0.10
N MET A 132 -1.95 -1.16 -0.68
CA MET A 132 -2.21 -1.29 -2.11
C MET A 132 -2.25 0.06 -2.84
N GLN A 133 -2.18 0.01 -4.16
CA GLN A 133 -2.32 1.18 -5.04
C GLN A 133 -3.52 0.98 -5.96
N SER A 134 -4.72 1.33 -5.48
CA SER A 134 -5.93 1.23 -6.32
C SER A 134 -5.84 2.05 -7.62
N ALA A 135 -4.95 3.05 -7.68
CA ALA A 135 -4.66 3.81 -8.89
C ALA A 135 -3.98 2.98 -10.00
N PHE A 136 -3.48 1.78 -9.71
CA PHE A 136 -2.96 0.86 -10.74
C PHE A 136 -4.08 0.15 -11.51
N ILE A 137 -5.32 0.15 -11.00
CA ILE A 137 -6.48 -0.38 -11.74
C ILE A 137 -6.73 0.54 -12.94
N GLY A 138 -6.67 -0.01 -14.15
CA GLY A 138 -6.75 0.75 -15.40
C GLY A 138 -5.64 1.80 -15.57
N TRP A 139 -4.45 1.49 -15.09
CA TRP A 139 -3.29 2.39 -15.19
C TRP A 139 -2.77 2.45 -16.62
N LYS A 140 -2.55 3.66 -17.13
CA LYS A 140 -2.18 3.88 -18.55
C LYS A 140 -0.82 3.33 -18.96
N GLN A 141 0.09 3.11 -18.01
CA GLN A 141 1.42 2.57 -18.26
C GLN A 141 1.39 1.03 -18.38
N GLU A 142 0.41 0.40 -17.74
CA GLU A 142 0.15 -1.04 -17.84
C GLU A 142 -1.36 -1.25 -18.09
N PRO A 143 -1.85 -0.93 -19.31
CA PRO A 143 -3.28 -1.06 -19.62
C PRO A 143 -3.70 -2.53 -19.72
N ASP A 144 -4.98 -2.79 -19.50
CA ASP A 144 -5.52 -4.15 -19.37
C ASP A 144 -5.24 -5.03 -20.58
N ASP A 145 -5.29 -4.49 -21.80
CA ASP A 145 -4.96 -5.22 -23.04
C ASP A 145 -3.48 -5.66 -23.09
N TYR A 146 -2.60 -4.83 -22.55
CA TYR A 146 -1.19 -5.19 -22.38
C TYR A 146 -1.02 -6.26 -21.29
N LEU A 147 -1.65 -6.07 -20.14
CA LEU A 147 -1.58 -7.04 -19.03
C LEU A 147 -2.20 -8.40 -19.43
N GLU A 148 -3.33 -8.41 -20.16
CA GLU A 148 -3.93 -9.65 -20.67
C GLU A 148 -2.98 -10.40 -21.59
N ARG A 149 -2.27 -9.69 -22.48
CA ARG A 149 -1.30 -10.29 -23.39
C ARG A 149 -0.15 -10.97 -22.65
N ILE A 150 0.39 -10.32 -21.61
CA ILE A 150 1.58 -10.83 -20.91
C ILE A 150 1.25 -11.80 -19.77
N LEU A 151 0.10 -11.68 -19.14
CA LEU A 151 -0.32 -12.52 -18.02
C LEU A 151 -1.30 -13.61 -18.42
N GLY A 152 -2.08 -13.38 -19.49
CA GLY A 152 -3.23 -14.18 -19.86
C GLY A 152 -4.49 -13.78 -19.09
N HIS A 153 -5.66 -14.10 -19.67
CA HIS A 153 -6.97 -13.72 -19.15
C HIS A 153 -7.20 -14.14 -17.69
N ASP A 154 -6.88 -15.38 -17.36
CA ASP A 154 -7.15 -15.95 -16.02
C ASP A 154 -6.38 -15.24 -14.90
N ARG A 155 -5.20 -14.66 -15.17
CA ARG A 155 -4.42 -13.89 -14.22
C ARG A 155 -4.87 -12.43 -14.17
N LEU A 156 -5.24 -11.85 -15.32
CA LEU A 156 -5.80 -10.51 -15.38
C LEU A 156 -7.04 -10.39 -14.47
N GLU A 157 -7.96 -11.34 -14.53
CA GLU A 157 -9.18 -11.37 -13.71
C GLU A 157 -8.89 -11.47 -12.19
N LYS A 158 -7.69 -11.85 -11.80
CA LYS A 158 -7.28 -11.98 -10.40
C LYS A 158 -6.48 -10.79 -9.87
N LEU A 159 -6.16 -9.82 -10.73
CA LEU A 159 -5.35 -8.68 -10.33
C LEU A 159 -6.06 -7.76 -9.33
N ASN A 160 -5.28 -7.19 -8.44
CA ASN A 160 -5.70 -6.18 -7.48
C ASN A 160 -6.97 -6.56 -6.69
N PRO A 161 -6.98 -7.70 -5.97
CA PRO A 161 -8.17 -8.30 -5.37
C PRO A 161 -8.58 -7.61 -4.06
N ILE A 162 -8.89 -6.32 -4.12
CA ILE A 162 -9.20 -5.45 -2.97
C ILE A 162 -10.36 -6.01 -2.14
N ARG A 163 -11.45 -6.44 -2.82
CA ARG A 163 -12.61 -7.00 -2.15
C ARG A 163 -12.30 -8.35 -1.51
N THR A 164 -11.52 -9.18 -2.18
CA THR A 164 -11.11 -10.47 -1.64
C THR A 164 -10.34 -10.30 -0.33
N PHE A 165 -9.38 -9.37 -0.26
CA PHE A 165 -8.67 -9.08 0.99
C PHE A 165 -9.62 -8.58 2.08
N ARG A 166 -10.49 -7.61 1.77
CA ARG A 166 -11.49 -7.10 2.72
C ARG A 166 -12.40 -8.22 3.25
N ASP A 167 -12.90 -9.09 2.38
CA ASP A 167 -13.82 -10.17 2.74
C ASP A 167 -13.13 -11.25 3.59
N ASN A 168 -11.80 -11.35 3.53
CA ASN A 168 -10.96 -12.16 4.41
C ASN A 168 -10.52 -11.43 5.68
N ASN A 169 -11.08 -10.25 6.01
CA ASN A 169 -10.72 -9.42 7.16
C ASN A 169 -9.25 -8.97 7.18
N ILE A 170 -8.61 -8.90 6.02
CA ILE A 170 -7.26 -8.36 5.86
C ILE A 170 -7.36 -6.85 5.72
N VAL A 171 -6.57 -6.10 6.48
CA VAL A 171 -6.57 -4.64 6.43
C VAL A 171 -5.90 -4.17 5.14
N VAL A 172 -6.67 -3.49 4.29
CA VAL A 172 -6.18 -2.83 3.08
C VAL A 172 -6.09 -1.33 3.34
N SER A 173 -4.97 -0.70 2.97
CA SER A 173 -4.81 0.75 2.93
C SER A 173 -4.33 1.21 1.57
N PHE A 174 -4.71 2.43 1.15
CA PHE A 174 -4.32 2.93 -0.16
C PHE A 174 -3.17 3.92 -0.10
N GLY A 175 -2.33 3.83 -1.12
CA GLY A 175 -1.21 4.73 -1.38
C GLY A 175 -1.07 5.05 -2.86
N SER A 176 -0.18 5.98 -3.21
CA SER A 176 0.07 6.41 -4.58
C SER A 176 1.23 5.70 -5.24
N ASP A 177 2.14 5.20 -4.45
CA ASP A 177 3.47 4.85 -4.96
C ASP A 177 4.11 5.99 -5.79
N ALA A 178 3.95 7.24 -5.31
CA ALA A 178 4.47 8.40 -6.04
C ALA A 178 5.99 8.31 -6.22
N PRO A 179 6.51 8.57 -7.44
CA PRO A 179 5.85 9.30 -8.55
C PRO A 179 5.11 8.42 -9.57
N CYS A 180 4.96 7.11 -9.35
CA CYS A 180 4.29 6.22 -10.30
C CYS A 180 2.85 6.67 -10.57
N THR A 181 2.07 6.95 -9.50
CA THR A 181 0.76 7.58 -9.63
C THR A 181 0.66 8.86 -8.81
N THR A 182 -0.35 9.68 -9.11
CA THR A 182 -0.60 10.91 -8.36
C THR A 182 -1.14 10.59 -6.96
N PRO A 183 -0.66 11.28 -5.89
CA PRO A 183 -1.25 11.14 -4.56
C PRO A 183 -2.62 11.84 -4.48
N ASP A 184 -3.64 11.18 -5.03
CA ASP A 184 -5.02 11.66 -5.11
C ASP A 184 -5.98 10.63 -4.51
N PRO A 185 -6.35 10.76 -3.22
CA PRO A 185 -7.27 9.84 -2.56
C PRO A 185 -8.67 9.76 -3.18
N ILE A 186 -9.12 10.81 -3.90
CA ILE A 186 -10.40 10.75 -4.62
C ILE A 186 -10.31 9.78 -5.79
N ALA A 187 -9.22 9.86 -6.55
CA ALA A 187 -8.96 8.91 -7.64
C ALA A 187 -8.80 7.48 -7.13
N TRP A 188 -8.15 7.27 -5.97
CA TRP A 188 -8.02 5.93 -5.37
C TRP A 188 -9.38 5.36 -4.96
N MET A 189 -10.24 6.19 -4.35
CA MET A 189 -11.60 5.80 -3.99
C MET A 189 -12.44 5.48 -5.23
N ASP A 190 -12.35 6.31 -6.27
CA ASP A 190 -13.05 6.10 -7.55
C ASP A 190 -12.67 4.75 -8.17
N ARG A 191 -11.38 4.46 -8.29
CA ARG A 191 -10.88 3.21 -8.86
C ARG A 191 -11.28 1.97 -8.06
N ALA A 192 -11.32 2.06 -6.74
CA ALA A 192 -11.73 0.94 -5.90
C ALA A 192 -13.25 0.68 -5.96
N VAL A 193 -14.07 1.74 -6.07
CA VAL A 193 -15.54 1.63 -6.16
C VAL A 193 -16.01 1.25 -7.58
N ASN A 194 -15.33 1.78 -8.59
CA ASN A 194 -15.59 1.54 -10.02
C ASN A 194 -14.54 0.62 -10.63
N ASN A 195 -14.11 -0.41 -9.86
CA ASN A 195 -13.12 -1.37 -10.32
C ASN A 195 -13.57 -2.03 -11.63
N ASP A 196 -12.66 -2.10 -12.62
CA ASP A 196 -12.93 -2.69 -13.93
C ASP A 196 -13.32 -4.18 -13.78
N ASN A 197 -12.74 -4.91 -12.82
CA ASN A 197 -13.28 -6.18 -12.33
C ASN A 197 -14.37 -5.91 -11.27
N ALA A 198 -15.63 -5.97 -11.69
CA ALA A 198 -16.79 -5.74 -10.81
C ALA A 198 -16.81 -6.67 -9.57
N GLY A 199 -16.20 -7.86 -9.66
CA GLY A 199 -16.06 -8.80 -8.54
C GLY A 199 -15.15 -8.27 -7.43
N GLN A 200 -14.26 -7.34 -7.74
CA GLN A 200 -13.33 -6.72 -6.80
C GLN A 200 -13.72 -5.30 -6.37
N ALA A 201 -14.82 -4.76 -6.94
CA ALA A 201 -15.33 -3.46 -6.52
C ALA A 201 -15.78 -3.48 -5.05
N VAL A 202 -15.45 -2.40 -4.32
CA VAL A 202 -15.82 -2.24 -2.91
C VAL A 202 -16.86 -1.13 -2.73
N SER A 203 -17.44 -1.03 -1.53
CA SER A 203 -18.35 0.07 -1.21
C SER A 203 -17.60 1.39 -1.06
N VAL A 204 -18.31 2.52 -1.21
CA VAL A 204 -17.76 3.86 -0.92
C VAL A 204 -17.26 3.94 0.52
N GLN A 205 -17.95 3.30 1.46
CA GLN A 205 -17.55 3.24 2.86
C GLN A 205 -16.20 2.53 3.04
N ASP A 206 -16.04 1.37 2.41
CA ASP A 206 -14.78 0.61 2.48
C ASP A 206 -13.64 1.42 1.84
N ALA A 207 -13.85 1.96 0.63
CA ALA A 207 -12.83 2.74 -0.08
C ALA A 207 -12.40 3.98 0.72
N LEU A 208 -13.38 4.71 1.32
CA LEU A 208 -13.07 5.85 2.18
C LEU A 208 -12.26 5.43 3.41
N ARG A 209 -12.63 4.30 4.04
CA ARG A 209 -11.88 3.74 5.18
C ARG A 209 -10.46 3.35 4.79
N MET A 210 -10.26 2.75 3.62
CA MET A 210 -8.95 2.40 3.07
C MET A 210 -8.08 3.63 2.79
N CYS A 211 -8.69 4.76 2.38
CA CYS A 211 -8.00 6.04 2.18
C CYS A 211 -7.68 6.80 3.48
N THR A 212 -8.30 6.45 4.62
CA THR A 212 -8.25 7.26 5.85
C THR A 212 -7.84 6.43 7.07
N TYR A 213 -8.80 5.78 7.73
CA TYR A 213 -8.60 5.07 8.99
C TYR A 213 -7.57 3.94 8.86
N ASN A 214 -7.65 3.14 7.79
CA ASN A 214 -6.74 2.00 7.62
C ASN A 214 -5.29 2.47 7.42
N GLY A 215 -5.06 3.57 6.71
CA GLY A 215 -3.74 4.18 6.59
C GLY A 215 -3.20 4.71 7.93
N ALA A 216 -4.07 5.30 8.77
CA ALA A 216 -3.70 5.71 10.11
C ALA A 216 -3.37 4.48 11.00
N TRP A 217 -4.19 3.43 10.92
CA TRP A 217 -3.96 2.17 11.63
C TRP A 217 -2.64 1.53 11.21
N ALA A 218 -2.36 1.44 9.91
CA ALA A 218 -1.10 0.91 9.39
C ALA A 218 0.13 1.66 9.94
N ALA A 219 -0.04 2.95 10.25
CA ALA A 219 0.99 3.81 10.79
C ALA A 219 1.01 3.88 12.34
N PHE A 220 0.15 3.14 13.06
CA PHE A 220 -0.07 3.22 14.52
C PHE A 220 -0.54 4.61 14.99
N ASP A 221 -1.29 5.33 14.16
CA ASP A 221 -1.81 6.67 14.43
C ASP A 221 -3.34 6.72 14.62
N GLU A 222 -4.04 5.60 14.55
CA GLU A 222 -5.52 5.53 14.56
C GLU A 222 -6.16 6.06 15.84
N GLN A 223 -5.42 6.11 16.94
CA GLN A 223 -5.89 6.73 18.18
C GLN A 223 -5.93 8.28 18.09
N GLU A 224 -5.10 8.84 17.22
CA GLU A 224 -4.98 10.28 17.04
C GLU A 224 -5.59 10.79 15.73
N ARG A 225 -5.71 9.95 14.69
CA ARG A 225 -6.05 10.34 13.32
C ARG A 225 -6.89 9.29 12.60
N GLY A 226 -7.23 9.58 11.34
CA GLY A 226 -7.87 8.63 10.42
C GLY A 226 -9.39 8.57 10.51
N SER A 227 -10.00 9.20 11.52
CA SER A 227 -11.45 9.35 11.67
C SER A 227 -11.83 10.67 12.31
N LEU A 228 -13.08 11.09 12.11
CA LEU A 228 -13.65 12.31 12.70
C LEU A 228 -14.34 11.95 14.02
N GLU A 229 -13.57 11.83 15.07
CA GLU A 229 -14.04 11.50 16.42
C GLU A 229 -13.56 12.55 17.42
N ALA A 230 -14.37 12.80 18.46
CA ALA A 230 -13.99 13.72 19.53
C ALA A 230 -12.71 13.24 20.24
N GLY A 231 -11.77 14.15 20.41
CA GLY A 231 -10.45 13.85 21.01
C GLY A 231 -9.34 13.58 20.01
N LYS A 232 -9.67 13.28 18.75
CA LYS A 232 -8.65 13.11 17.69
C LYS A 232 -8.21 14.44 17.10
N ILE A 233 -7.06 14.43 16.48
CA ILE A 233 -6.50 15.60 15.79
C ILE A 233 -7.39 15.94 14.58
N ALA A 234 -7.80 17.20 14.49
CA ALA A 234 -8.70 17.68 13.46
C ALA A 234 -7.98 17.86 12.10
N ASP A 235 -7.55 16.75 11.51
CA ASP A 235 -7.09 16.67 10.12
C ASP A 235 -8.31 16.30 9.26
N MET A 236 -8.80 17.25 8.46
CA MET A 236 -10.09 17.13 7.76
C MET A 236 -9.99 17.66 6.34
N ALA A 237 -10.67 16.99 5.42
CA ALA A 237 -10.91 17.48 4.07
C ALA A 237 -12.41 17.81 3.91
N VAL A 238 -12.72 18.98 3.35
CA VAL A 238 -14.08 19.35 2.91
C VAL A 238 -14.17 19.06 1.44
N LEU A 239 -15.11 18.21 1.07
CA LEU A 239 -15.33 17.77 -0.31
C LEU A 239 -16.44 18.59 -0.95
N SER A 240 -16.39 18.78 -2.28
CA SER A 240 -17.42 19.51 -3.05
C SER A 240 -18.76 18.77 -3.07
N GLU A 241 -18.71 17.45 -2.95
CA GLU A 241 -19.89 16.57 -2.98
C GLU A 241 -19.75 15.46 -1.94
N ASN A 242 -20.87 14.90 -1.52
CA ASN A 242 -20.89 13.77 -0.63
C ASN A 242 -20.67 12.45 -1.40
N PRO A 243 -19.55 11.73 -1.19
CA PRO A 243 -19.23 10.51 -1.92
C PRO A 243 -20.26 9.39 -1.73
N TYR A 244 -21.06 9.41 -0.66
CA TYR A 244 -22.10 8.43 -0.41
C TYR A 244 -23.37 8.64 -1.24
N THR A 245 -23.58 9.84 -1.78
CA THR A 245 -24.84 10.22 -2.44
C THR A 245 -24.67 10.55 -3.93
N VAL A 246 -23.47 10.85 -4.38
CA VAL A 246 -23.21 11.05 -5.81
C VAL A 246 -23.31 9.72 -6.57
N PRO A 247 -23.71 9.74 -7.85
CA PRO A 247 -23.58 8.57 -8.72
C PRO A 247 -22.12 8.06 -8.71
N LYS A 248 -21.93 6.73 -8.73
CA LYS A 248 -20.59 6.13 -8.62
C LYS A 248 -19.62 6.66 -9.68
N ASP A 249 -20.09 6.81 -10.93
CA ASP A 249 -19.32 7.34 -12.07
C ASP A 249 -18.91 8.83 -11.91
N LYS A 250 -19.44 9.52 -10.88
CA LYS A 250 -19.14 10.91 -10.53
C LYS A 250 -18.18 11.06 -9.33
N ILE A 251 -17.77 9.99 -8.70
CA ILE A 251 -16.81 10.05 -7.59
C ILE A 251 -15.52 10.75 -8.02
N LYS A 252 -15.01 10.46 -9.21
CA LYS A 252 -13.81 11.10 -9.79
C LYS A 252 -13.92 12.62 -9.96
N ASP A 253 -15.13 13.17 -10.01
CA ASP A 253 -15.39 14.60 -10.20
C ASP A 253 -15.41 15.38 -8.88
N ILE A 254 -15.41 14.67 -7.74
CA ILE A 254 -15.34 15.26 -6.39
C ILE A 254 -14.01 16.00 -6.23
N ARG A 255 -14.08 17.21 -5.67
CA ARG A 255 -12.90 18.05 -5.39
C ARG A 255 -12.73 18.27 -3.90
N VAL A 256 -11.48 18.38 -3.45
CA VAL A 256 -11.17 18.87 -2.11
C VAL A 256 -11.24 20.40 -2.13
N GLU A 257 -12.26 20.99 -1.50
CA GLU A 257 -12.45 22.43 -1.43
C GLU A 257 -11.61 23.08 -0.35
N ARG A 258 -11.48 22.40 0.79
CA ARG A 258 -10.67 22.88 1.92
C ARG A 258 -9.99 21.71 2.61
N LEU A 259 -8.80 21.99 3.14
CA LEU A 259 -8.05 21.07 3.97
C LEU A 259 -7.75 21.73 5.30
N TYR A 260 -7.96 21.00 6.38
CA TYR A 260 -7.59 21.41 7.73
C TYR A 260 -6.52 20.45 8.26
N LEU A 261 -5.45 21.00 8.83
CA LEU A 261 -4.43 20.25 9.54
C LEU A 261 -4.37 20.74 10.98
N SER A 262 -4.60 19.84 11.92
CA SER A 262 -4.70 20.15 13.35
C SER A 262 -5.71 21.29 13.63
N GLY A 263 -6.87 21.26 12.95
CA GLY A 263 -7.92 22.25 13.06
C GLY A 263 -7.66 23.60 12.39
N LYS A 264 -6.50 23.78 11.75
CA LYS A 264 -6.15 25.03 11.05
C LYS A 264 -6.32 24.83 9.56
N SER A 265 -6.95 25.82 8.89
CA SER A 265 -7.05 25.84 7.42
C SER A 265 -5.66 25.75 6.80
N TYR A 266 -5.47 24.77 5.92
CA TYR A 266 -4.24 24.60 5.17
C TYR A 266 -4.34 25.40 3.88
N GLU A 267 -3.48 26.40 3.75
CA GLU A 267 -3.25 27.07 2.48
C GLU A 267 -2.05 26.42 1.79
N SER A 268 -2.28 25.83 0.62
CA SER A 268 -1.19 25.24 -0.15
C SER A 268 -0.13 26.30 -0.44
N CYS A 269 1.13 25.97 -0.28
CA CYS A 269 2.23 26.80 -0.77
C CYS A 269 2.16 26.81 -2.29
N ARG A 270 1.48 27.79 -2.86
CA ARG A 270 1.31 27.90 -4.32
C ARG A 270 2.66 27.88 -5.02
N LYS A 271 2.84 26.88 -5.89
CA LYS A 271 3.61 26.86 -7.16
C LYS A 271 4.98 27.54 -7.22
N SER A 272 5.65 27.85 -6.12
CA SER A 272 7.00 28.42 -6.15
C SER A 272 7.88 27.70 -5.13
N ILE A 273 9.05 27.28 -5.58
CA ILE A 273 10.06 26.61 -4.74
C ILE A 273 10.46 27.48 -3.55
N LEU A 274 10.49 28.79 -3.72
CA LEU A 274 10.93 29.76 -2.71
C LEU A 274 10.04 29.77 -1.44
N PRO A 275 8.70 29.84 -1.51
CA PRO A 275 7.84 29.70 -0.31
C PRO A 275 7.93 28.32 0.33
N MET A 276 8.14 27.24 -0.42
CA MET A 276 8.37 25.89 0.14
C MET A 276 9.67 25.84 0.97
N MET A 277 10.76 26.39 0.43
CA MET A 277 12.04 26.46 1.13
C MET A 277 11.95 27.32 2.39
N LEU A 278 11.31 28.49 2.32
CA LEU A 278 11.11 29.39 3.47
C LEU A 278 10.27 28.74 4.56
N ARG A 279 9.18 28.03 4.21
CA ARG A 279 8.41 27.26 5.22
C ARG A 279 9.20 26.11 5.80
N GLY A 280 9.99 25.39 5.01
CA GLY A 280 10.89 24.33 5.50
C GLY A 280 11.92 24.84 6.51
N LEU A 281 12.43 26.06 6.30
CA LEU A 281 13.36 26.70 7.22
C LEU A 281 12.68 27.23 8.49
N THR A 282 11.44 27.74 8.40
CA THR A 282 10.72 28.33 9.53
C THR A 282 9.95 27.30 10.37
N SER A 283 9.63 26.13 9.82
CA SER A 283 8.95 25.05 10.55
C SER A 283 9.88 24.21 11.44
N ARG A 284 11.20 24.29 11.25
CA ARG A 284 12.20 23.58 12.08
C ARG A 284 12.23 24.00 13.55
N ASN A 285 11.59 25.11 13.92
CA ASN A 285 11.61 25.65 15.29
C ASN A 285 10.29 25.40 16.06
N LYS A 286 9.44 24.48 15.64
CA LYS A 286 8.18 24.15 16.34
C LYS A 286 7.97 22.63 16.44
N ALA A 287 9.02 21.90 16.77
CA ALA A 287 8.92 20.52 17.24
C ALA A 287 9.08 20.49 18.75
#